data_20e469dcc9d9d9b30f15eee4aebeb38b
#
_entry.id   20e469dcc9d9d9b30f15eee4aebeb38b
#
_cell.length_a   1.000
_cell.length_b   1.000
_cell.length_c   1.000
_cell.angle_alpha   90.00
_cell.angle_beta   90.00
_cell.angle_gamma   90.00
#
_symmetry.space_group_name_H-M   'P 1'
#
loop_
_entity.id
_entity.type
_entity.pdbx_description
1 polymer ?
#
loop_
_entity_poly.entity_id
_entity_poly.type
_entity_poly.pdbx_seq_one_letter_code
_entity_poly.pdbx_strand_id
1 'polypeptide(L)'
;VSLVEKLSRNNRVVAITKILMETPNKIIGLNRFSEFLNAAKSTISEDIVIVREVLEKLEMGSIETIAGAAGGIKYIPSMGQKAKEDFADELCKALLEEGRIVPGNFVYLTDIMYNPQIVSKAGVILASHFQEMDLDCIVTVETKGIPLAYEVAKSLGIELVIIRKDNKVTEGSTVTINYVSGTSGRIQQMALAKKCMKPSSKCVF
;
A
#
# COMPACT_ATOMS: atom_id res chain seq x y z
N VAL A 1 20.45 -8.43 20.49
CA VAL A 1 20.22 -7.05 20.01
C VAL A 1 21.51 -6.30 20.28
N SER A 2 22.28 -5.98 19.23
CA SER A 2 23.49 -5.14 19.39
C SER A 2 23.02 -3.77 19.86
N LEU A 3 23.56 -3.30 20.98
CA LEU A 3 23.41 -1.91 21.44
C LEU A 3 23.97 -1.02 20.31
N VAL A 4 23.07 -0.36 19.59
CA VAL A 4 23.46 0.63 18.60
C VAL A 4 24.14 1.76 19.37
N GLU A 5 25.35 2.18 18.96
CA GLU A 5 25.99 3.36 19.49
C GLU A 5 25.04 4.56 19.43
N LYS A 6 25.17 5.51 20.35
CA LYS A 6 24.32 6.70 20.40
C LYS A 6 24.42 7.46 19.08
N LEU A 7 23.34 7.42 18.30
CA LEU A 7 23.28 8.07 17.01
C LEU A 7 23.20 9.61 17.12
N SER A 8 23.82 10.31 16.18
CA SER A 8 23.63 11.75 16.02
C SER A 8 22.16 12.06 15.68
N ARG A 9 21.73 13.31 15.88
CA ARG A 9 20.35 13.74 15.53
C ARG A 9 20.01 13.44 14.06
N ASN A 10 20.91 13.79 13.15
CA ASN A 10 20.70 13.56 11.72
C ASN A 10 20.51 12.08 11.41
N ASN A 11 21.33 11.21 11.99
CA ASN A 11 21.23 9.77 11.79
C ASN A 11 19.92 9.21 12.36
N ARG A 12 19.44 9.73 13.51
CA ARG A 12 18.15 9.30 14.07
C ARG A 12 16.97 9.74 13.19
N VAL A 13 16.98 10.99 12.70
CA VAL A 13 15.95 11.50 11.78
C VAL A 13 15.86 10.63 10.53
N VAL A 14 16.99 10.28 9.91
CA VAL A 14 17.02 9.39 8.74
C VAL A 14 16.47 8.00 9.09
N ALA A 15 16.86 7.43 10.23
CA ALA A 15 16.38 6.12 10.67
C ALA A 15 14.87 6.12 10.97
N ILE A 16 14.36 7.15 11.66
CA ILE A 16 12.92 7.32 11.93
C ILE A 16 12.14 7.41 10.61
N THR A 17 12.59 8.25 9.68
CA THR A 17 11.97 8.41 8.37
C THR A 17 11.89 7.06 7.63
N LYS A 18 13.00 6.33 7.59
CA LYS A 18 13.06 5.01 6.93
C LYS A 18 12.07 4.02 7.53
N ILE A 19 12.03 3.90 8.86
CA ILE A 19 11.13 2.99 9.56
C ILE A 19 9.66 3.34 9.26
N LEU A 20 9.30 4.62 9.31
CA LEU A 20 7.94 5.09 9.06
C LEU A 20 7.51 4.81 7.62
N MET A 21 8.36 5.09 6.65
CA MET A 21 8.07 4.85 5.23
C MET A 21 7.95 3.37 4.87
N GLU A 22 8.63 2.48 5.60
CA GLU A 22 8.52 1.02 5.42
C GLU A 22 7.27 0.42 6.07
N THR A 23 6.63 1.15 6.96
CA THR A 23 5.45 0.67 7.70
C THR A 23 4.29 1.68 7.62
N PRO A 24 3.81 2.02 6.42
CA PRO A 24 2.75 3.01 6.26
C PRO A 24 1.48 2.56 6.98
N ASN A 25 0.77 3.53 7.54
CA ASN A 25 -0.47 3.35 8.30
C ASN A 25 -0.37 2.40 9.52
N LYS A 26 0.84 1.99 9.93
CA LYS A 26 1.05 1.24 11.18
C LYS A 26 1.37 2.19 12.32
N ILE A 27 0.70 1.99 13.45
CA ILE A 27 0.99 2.75 14.67
C ILE A 27 2.28 2.20 15.28
N ILE A 28 3.28 3.06 15.44
CA ILE A 28 4.55 2.73 16.09
C ILE A 28 4.68 3.53 17.38
N GLY A 29 4.72 2.84 18.51
CA GLY A 29 4.90 3.46 19.83
C GLY A 29 6.27 4.11 19.97
N LEU A 30 6.35 5.25 20.67
CA LEU A 30 7.61 5.97 20.90
C LEU A 30 8.64 5.11 21.64
N ASN A 31 8.21 4.17 22.47
CA ASN A 31 9.11 3.22 23.16
C ASN A 31 9.95 2.44 22.17
N ARG A 32 9.35 1.95 21.05
CA ARG A 32 10.06 1.18 20.03
C ARG A 32 11.20 1.99 19.40
N PHE A 33 10.98 3.26 19.12
CA PHE A 33 12.03 4.14 18.61
C PHE A 33 13.09 4.43 19.68
N SER A 34 12.66 4.69 20.92
CA SER A 34 13.56 4.96 22.05
C SER A 34 14.54 3.80 22.30
N GLU A 35 14.02 2.58 22.30
CA GLU A 35 14.81 1.35 22.47
C GLU A 35 15.73 1.09 21.26
N PHE A 36 15.17 1.20 20.05
CA PHE A 36 15.92 0.90 18.83
C PHE A 36 17.05 1.90 18.55
N LEU A 37 16.81 3.20 18.82
CA LEU A 37 17.76 4.29 18.53
C LEU A 37 18.59 4.71 19.76
N ASN A 38 18.42 4.04 20.90
CA ASN A 38 19.10 4.36 22.16
C ASN A 38 19.03 5.86 22.51
N ALA A 39 17.80 6.42 22.49
CA ALA A 39 17.54 7.83 22.75
C ALA A 39 16.28 8.02 23.62
N ALA A 40 16.26 9.11 24.41
CA ALA A 40 15.10 9.42 25.25
C ALA A 40 13.84 9.71 24.40
N LYS A 41 12.66 9.39 24.92
CA LYS A 41 11.38 9.64 24.22
C LYS A 41 11.17 11.10 23.85
N SER A 42 11.60 12.04 24.72
CA SER A 42 11.54 13.48 24.41
C SER A 42 12.37 13.83 23.17
N THR A 43 13.60 13.28 23.09
CA THR A 43 14.48 13.44 21.93
C THR A 43 13.86 12.85 20.66
N ILE A 44 13.28 11.65 20.76
CA ILE A 44 12.56 11.03 19.63
C ILE A 44 11.39 11.89 19.18
N SER A 45 10.63 12.45 20.12
CA SER A 45 9.49 13.33 19.79
C SER A 45 9.95 14.59 19.04
N GLU A 46 11.06 15.20 19.44
CA GLU A 46 11.65 16.34 18.72
C GLU A 46 12.14 15.96 17.31
N ASP A 47 12.76 14.80 17.18
CA ASP A 47 13.23 14.30 15.88
C ASP A 47 12.02 14.02 14.93
N ILE A 48 10.92 13.49 15.47
CA ILE A 48 9.66 13.25 14.71
C ILE A 48 9.05 14.55 14.19
N VAL A 49 9.14 15.65 14.95
CA VAL A 49 8.65 16.95 14.46
C VAL A 49 9.37 17.35 13.19
N ILE A 50 10.69 17.16 13.13
CA ILE A 50 11.48 17.46 11.92
C ILE A 50 11.02 16.59 10.74
N VAL A 51 10.83 15.29 10.97
CA VAL A 51 10.36 14.37 9.91
C VAL A 51 8.99 14.81 9.40
N ARG A 52 8.07 15.15 10.30
CA ARG A 52 6.73 15.64 9.96
C ARG A 52 6.79 16.89 9.07
N GLU A 53 7.52 17.91 9.52
CA GLU A 53 7.65 19.18 8.79
C GLU A 53 8.21 18.98 7.37
N VAL A 54 9.21 18.09 7.22
CA VAL A 54 9.81 17.80 5.91
C VAL A 54 8.82 17.07 5.00
N LEU A 55 8.15 16.03 5.51
CA LEU A 55 7.19 15.25 4.71
C LEU A 55 6.01 16.10 4.25
N GLU A 56 5.46 16.94 5.15
CA GLU A 56 4.36 17.86 4.84
C GLU A 56 4.81 18.93 3.83
N LYS A 57 5.98 19.55 4.04
CA LYS A 57 6.51 20.57 3.13
C LYS A 57 6.78 20.06 1.73
N LEU A 58 7.20 18.80 1.61
CA LEU A 58 7.46 18.15 0.33
C LEU A 58 6.24 17.40 -0.23
N GLU A 59 5.10 17.50 0.46
CA GLU A 59 3.85 16.80 0.09
C GLU A 59 4.02 15.28 -0.11
N MET A 60 4.93 14.68 0.68
CA MET A 60 5.26 13.24 0.61
C MET A 60 4.46 12.39 1.61
N GLY A 61 3.52 12.98 2.33
CA GLY A 61 2.71 12.32 3.34
C GLY A 61 2.62 13.13 4.62
N SER A 62 1.95 12.57 5.61
CA SER A 62 1.78 13.17 6.93
C SER A 62 2.13 12.20 8.05
N ILE A 63 2.41 12.74 9.24
CA ILE A 63 2.59 11.94 10.46
C ILE A 63 1.49 12.29 11.44
N GLU A 64 0.63 11.33 11.76
CA GLU A 64 -0.37 11.45 12.80
C GLU A 64 0.15 10.96 14.14
N THR A 65 -0.28 11.63 15.21
CA THR A 65 -0.05 11.20 16.59
C THR A 65 -1.33 10.58 17.14
N ILE A 66 -1.27 9.32 17.53
CA ILE A 66 -2.39 8.57 18.09
C ILE A 66 -2.20 8.54 19.61
N ALA A 67 -3.18 9.09 20.33
CA ALA A 67 -3.17 9.13 21.80
C ALA A 67 -3.59 7.77 22.40
N GLY A 68 -3.20 7.55 23.68
CA GLY A 68 -3.63 6.39 24.46
C GLY A 68 -2.53 5.39 24.78
N ALA A 69 -2.87 4.35 25.51
CA ALA A 69 -1.92 3.31 25.95
C ALA A 69 -1.28 2.52 24.80
N ALA A 70 -2.02 2.29 23.73
CA ALA A 70 -1.53 1.69 22.49
C ALA A 70 -1.18 2.76 21.43
N GLY A 71 -1.00 4.02 21.85
CA GLY A 71 -0.72 5.15 20.97
C GLY A 71 0.70 5.17 20.47
N GLY A 72 0.94 6.10 19.55
CA GLY A 72 2.23 6.28 18.91
C GLY A 72 2.10 7.24 17.74
N ILE A 73 2.92 7.03 16.74
CA ILE A 73 2.88 7.78 15.50
C ILE A 73 2.58 6.86 14.33
N LYS A 74 1.93 7.40 13.32
CA LYS A 74 1.55 6.70 12.09
C LYS A 74 1.92 7.58 10.90
N TYR A 75 2.62 7.03 9.94
CA TYR A 75 2.89 7.71 8.67
C TYR A 75 1.79 7.36 7.66
N ILE A 76 1.24 8.38 7.04
CA ILE A 76 0.22 8.27 6.00
C ILE A 76 0.84 8.75 4.69
N PRO A 77 1.07 7.83 3.72
CA PRO A 77 1.58 8.20 2.41
C PRO A 77 0.61 9.12 1.67
N SER A 78 1.13 10.15 1.06
CA SER A 78 0.38 10.96 0.10
C SER A 78 1.28 11.48 -1.01
N MET A 79 0.67 12.04 -2.04
CA MET A 79 1.35 12.70 -3.15
C MET A 79 0.71 14.06 -3.35
N GLY A 80 1.51 15.10 -3.51
CA GLY A 80 1.03 16.45 -3.76
C GLY A 80 0.22 16.56 -5.05
N GLN A 81 -0.67 17.52 -5.12
CA GLN A 81 -1.61 17.68 -6.23
C GLN A 81 -0.88 17.79 -7.59
N LYS A 82 0.16 18.62 -7.64
CA LYS A 82 0.96 18.78 -8.87
C LYS A 82 1.62 17.47 -9.32
N ALA A 83 2.17 16.71 -8.38
CA ALA A 83 2.79 15.42 -8.68
C ALA A 83 1.78 14.37 -9.15
N LYS A 84 0.52 14.41 -8.64
CA LYS A 84 -0.58 13.56 -9.13
C LYS A 84 -0.95 13.89 -10.57
N GLU A 85 -1.05 15.19 -10.89
CA GLU A 85 -1.36 15.66 -12.25
C GLU A 85 -0.27 15.27 -13.23
N ASP A 86 0.99 15.54 -12.90
CA ASP A 86 2.14 15.18 -13.73
C ASP A 86 2.19 13.66 -13.97
N PHE A 87 1.94 12.85 -12.93
CA PHE A 87 1.88 11.40 -13.07
C PHE A 87 0.72 10.94 -13.96
N ALA A 88 -0.46 11.55 -13.82
CA ALA A 88 -1.62 11.23 -14.67
C ALA A 88 -1.33 11.56 -16.14
N ASP A 89 -0.69 12.70 -16.41
CA ASP A 89 -0.29 13.10 -17.77
C ASP A 89 0.75 12.14 -18.37
N GLU A 90 1.77 11.73 -17.58
CA GLU A 90 2.74 10.71 -17.99
C GLU A 90 2.08 9.39 -18.32
N LEU A 91 1.15 8.94 -17.47
CA LEU A 91 0.42 7.69 -17.67
C LEU A 91 -0.49 7.76 -18.91
N CYS A 92 -1.18 8.87 -19.14
CA CYS A 92 -1.98 9.09 -20.33
C CYS A 92 -1.12 9.06 -21.61
N LYS A 93 0.04 9.70 -21.60
CA LYS A 93 0.97 9.64 -22.74
C LYS A 93 1.43 8.22 -23.03
N ALA A 94 1.81 7.47 -21.98
CA ALA A 94 2.19 6.07 -22.12
C ALA A 94 1.06 5.19 -22.66
N LEU A 95 -0.19 5.45 -22.27
CA LEU A 95 -1.36 4.72 -22.77
C LEU A 95 -1.75 5.04 -24.22
N LEU A 96 -1.35 6.21 -24.72
CA LEU A 96 -1.62 6.66 -26.08
C LEU A 96 -0.50 6.30 -27.08
N GLU A 97 0.58 5.66 -26.66
CA GLU A 97 1.65 5.21 -27.54
C GLU A 97 1.12 4.28 -28.65
N GLU A 98 1.69 4.42 -29.85
CA GLU A 98 1.36 3.56 -30.98
C GLU A 98 1.64 2.08 -30.67
N GLY A 99 0.79 1.19 -31.18
CA GLY A 99 0.95 -0.25 -31.02
C GLY A 99 0.39 -0.83 -29.71
N ARG A 100 -0.20 -0.04 -28.83
CA ARG A 100 -0.83 -0.55 -27.61
C ARG A 100 -2.14 -1.28 -27.84
N ILE A 101 -2.80 -1.01 -28.95
CA ILE A 101 -4.00 -1.75 -29.31
C ILE A 101 -3.58 -3.04 -30.02
N VAL A 102 -3.87 -4.16 -29.38
CA VAL A 102 -3.57 -5.51 -29.89
C VAL A 102 -4.84 -6.13 -30.51
N PRO A 103 -4.72 -7.23 -31.33
CA PRO A 103 -5.85 -7.88 -31.97
C PRO A 103 -7.02 -8.13 -31.01
N GLY A 104 -8.22 -7.79 -31.42
CA GLY A 104 -9.44 -7.86 -30.59
C GLY A 104 -9.76 -6.58 -29.81
N ASN A 105 -9.14 -5.45 -30.16
CA ASN A 105 -9.32 -4.14 -29.50
C ASN A 105 -8.95 -4.13 -28.00
N PHE A 106 -8.03 -4.98 -27.57
CA PHE A 106 -7.49 -4.95 -26.22
C PHE A 106 -6.32 -3.98 -26.13
N VAL A 107 -6.23 -3.27 -25.01
CA VAL A 107 -5.09 -2.41 -24.70
C VAL A 107 -4.01 -3.24 -24.00
N TYR A 108 -2.77 -3.21 -24.51
CA TYR A 108 -1.62 -3.81 -23.86
C TYR A 108 -1.20 -2.95 -22.66
N LEU A 109 -1.33 -3.51 -21.46
CA LEU A 109 -1.07 -2.83 -20.19
C LEU A 109 -0.01 -3.54 -19.33
N THR A 110 0.55 -4.64 -19.81
CA THR A 110 1.41 -5.49 -18.97
C THR A 110 2.66 -4.78 -18.50
N ASP A 111 3.29 -4.00 -19.35
CA ASP A 111 4.47 -3.18 -19.05
C ASP A 111 4.18 -2.09 -18.01
N ILE A 112 2.99 -1.48 -18.04
CA ILE A 112 2.54 -0.49 -17.06
C ILE A 112 2.23 -1.16 -15.72
N MET A 113 1.41 -2.22 -15.75
CA MET A 113 0.93 -2.90 -14.54
C MET A 113 2.02 -3.67 -13.78
N TYR A 114 3.13 -4.00 -14.44
CA TYR A 114 4.28 -4.64 -13.82
C TYR A 114 5.49 -3.73 -13.67
N ASN A 115 5.32 -2.42 -13.92
CA ASN A 115 6.34 -1.43 -13.60
C ASN A 115 6.22 -1.00 -12.12
N PRO A 116 7.19 -1.35 -11.25
CA PRO A 116 7.10 -1.06 -9.81
C PRO A 116 6.96 0.43 -9.50
N GLN A 117 7.59 1.31 -10.29
CA GLN A 117 7.53 2.75 -10.08
C GLN A 117 6.15 3.33 -10.42
N ILE A 118 5.55 2.84 -11.50
CA ILE A 118 4.21 3.27 -11.91
C ILE A 118 3.17 2.77 -10.91
N VAL A 119 3.17 1.47 -10.59
CA VAL A 119 2.16 0.90 -9.69
C VAL A 119 2.29 1.40 -8.27
N SER A 120 3.51 1.74 -7.80
CA SER A 120 3.70 2.32 -6.47
C SER A 120 3.08 3.73 -6.39
N LYS A 121 3.32 4.60 -7.36
CA LYS A 121 2.68 5.93 -7.42
C LYS A 121 1.15 5.81 -7.53
N ALA A 122 0.66 4.97 -8.44
CA ALA A 122 -0.77 4.72 -8.61
C ALA A 122 -1.41 4.17 -7.32
N GLY A 123 -0.71 3.27 -6.62
CA GLY A 123 -1.14 2.69 -5.36
C GLY A 123 -1.32 3.74 -4.25
N VAL A 124 -0.37 4.68 -4.11
CA VAL A 124 -0.48 5.80 -3.15
C VAL A 124 -1.67 6.70 -3.50
N ILE A 125 -1.85 7.04 -4.77
CA ILE A 125 -2.97 7.88 -5.23
C ILE A 125 -4.31 7.20 -4.94
N LEU A 126 -4.47 5.93 -5.32
CA LEU A 126 -5.70 5.18 -5.06
C LEU A 126 -5.96 5.00 -3.56
N ALA A 127 -4.93 4.66 -2.79
CA ALA A 127 -5.06 4.51 -1.33
C ALA A 127 -5.57 5.79 -0.66
N SER A 128 -5.23 6.98 -1.19
CA SER A 128 -5.69 8.25 -0.62
C SER A 128 -7.22 8.41 -0.61
N HIS A 129 -7.94 7.71 -1.49
CA HIS A 129 -9.41 7.72 -1.52
C HIS A 129 -10.07 6.85 -0.44
N PHE A 130 -9.29 5.98 0.20
CA PHE A 130 -9.79 5.01 1.16
C PHE A 130 -9.27 5.24 2.59
N GLN A 131 -8.46 6.26 2.82
CA GLN A 131 -7.79 6.48 4.12
C GLN A 131 -8.74 6.73 5.29
N GLU A 132 -9.89 7.36 5.02
CA GLU A 132 -10.93 7.62 6.01
C GLU A 132 -11.87 6.41 6.25
N MET A 133 -11.68 5.34 5.49
CA MET A 133 -12.49 4.14 5.60
C MET A 133 -11.86 3.15 6.58
N ASP A 134 -12.69 2.58 7.45
CA ASP A 134 -12.32 1.49 8.34
C ASP A 134 -12.33 0.17 7.55
N LEU A 135 -11.22 -0.16 6.90
CA LEU A 135 -11.06 -1.30 6.01
C LEU A 135 -10.17 -2.38 6.63
N ASP A 136 -10.56 -3.63 6.47
CA ASP A 136 -9.77 -4.80 6.88
C ASP A 136 -8.83 -5.29 5.79
N CYS A 137 -9.24 -5.21 4.51
CA CYS A 137 -8.43 -5.70 3.40
C CYS A 137 -8.82 -5.07 2.05
N ILE A 138 -7.88 -5.16 1.11
CA ILE A 138 -8.12 -4.94 -0.32
C ILE A 138 -8.34 -6.30 -0.97
N VAL A 139 -9.30 -6.39 -1.88
CA VAL A 139 -9.60 -7.62 -2.63
C VAL A 139 -9.31 -7.38 -4.11
N THR A 140 -8.71 -8.34 -4.77
CA THR A 140 -8.52 -8.32 -6.23
C THR A 140 -8.67 -9.71 -6.84
N VAL A 141 -8.96 -9.75 -8.14
CA VAL A 141 -8.95 -10.99 -8.91
C VAL A 141 -7.60 -11.14 -9.62
N GLU A 142 -7.04 -12.36 -9.63
CA GLU A 142 -5.84 -12.63 -10.42
C GLU A 142 -6.09 -12.32 -11.91
N THR A 143 -5.12 -11.81 -12.68
CA THR A 143 -3.69 -11.77 -12.39
C THR A 143 -3.13 -10.35 -12.45
N LYS A 144 -3.51 -9.53 -13.47
CA LYS A 144 -2.84 -8.26 -13.78
C LYS A 144 -3.05 -7.17 -12.73
N GLY A 145 -4.17 -7.19 -12.01
CA GLY A 145 -4.47 -6.20 -10.96
C GLY A 145 -3.68 -6.41 -9.65
N ILE A 146 -3.03 -7.56 -9.48
CA ILE A 146 -2.35 -7.89 -8.22
C ILE A 146 -1.29 -6.87 -7.81
N PRO A 147 -0.37 -6.42 -8.69
CA PRO A 147 0.67 -5.46 -8.29
C PRO A 147 0.09 -4.14 -7.79
N LEU A 148 -0.92 -3.61 -8.48
CA LEU A 148 -1.58 -2.37 -8.08
C LEU A 148 -2.33 -2.53 -6.75
N ALA A 149 -3.11 -3.59 -6.60
CA ALA A 149 -3.84 -3.88 -5.36
C ALA A 149 -2.88 -4.09 -4.18
N TYR A 150 -1.71 -4.69 -4.42
CA TYR A 150 -0.65 -4.85 -3.42
C TYR A 150 -0.12 -3.49 -2.93
N GLU A 151 0.18 -2.57 -3.85
CA GLU A 151 0.66 -1.23 -3.46
C GLU A 151 -0.42 -0.40 -2.75
N VAL A 152 -1.70 -0.56 -3.11
CA VAL A 152 -2.82 0.05 -2.36
C VAL A 152 -2.89 -0.52 -0.94
N ALA A 153 -2.90 -1.84 -0.79
CA ALA A 153 -2.95 -2.52 0.51
C ALA A 153 -1.74 -2.13 1.39
N LYS A 154 -0.54 -2.09 0.81
CA LYS A 154 0.69 -1.64 1.46
C LYS A 154 0.58 -0.20 1.95
N SER A 155 0.09 0.71 1.10
CA SER A 155 -0.09 2.12 1.46
C SER A 155 -1.12 2.33 2.56
N LEU A 156 -2.17 1.51 2.62
CA LEU A 156 -3.17 1.52 3.69
C LEU A 156 -2.73 0.72 4.93
N GLY A 157 -1.67 -0.06 4.84
CA GLY A 157 -1.19 -0.91 5.94
C GLY A 157 -2.12 -2.07 6.28
N ILE A 158 -2.93 -2.55 5.33
CA ILE A 158 -3.92 -3.64 5.47
C ILE A 158 -3.56 -4.83 4.59
N GLU A 159 -4.29 -5.93 4.73
CA GLU A 159 -4.02 -7.16 3.98
C GLU A 159 -4.54 -7.09 2.55
N LEU A 160 -3.89 -7.86 1.65
CA LEU A 160 -4.35 -8.11 0.30
C LEU A 160 -4.96 -9.52 0.22
N VAL A 161 -6.17 -9.59 -0.28
CA VAL A 161 -6.88 -10.84 -0.55
C VAL A 161 -6.99 -11.04 -2.07
N ILE A 162 -6.55 -12.19 -2.56
CA ILE A 162 -6.55 -12.50 -3.99
C ILE A 162 -7.58 -13.60 -4.27
N ILE A 163 -8.56 -13.27 -5.09
CA ILE A 163 -9.51 -14.25 -5.65
C ILE A 163 -8.83 -14.93 -6.83
N ARG A 164 -8.75 -16.24 -6.79
CA ARG A 164 -8.15 -17.08 -7.83
C ARG A 164 -9.17 -17.52 -8.85
N LYS A 165 -8.73 -17.70 -10.10
CA LYS A 165 -9.57 -18.27 -11.15
C LYS A 165 -9.70 -19.79 -11.05
N ASP A 166 -8.77 -20.42 -10.35
CA ASP A 166 -8.77 -21.85 -10.07
C ASP A 166 -8.50 -22.12 -8.61
N ASN A 167 -9.07 -23.21 -8.08
CA ASN A 167 -8.76 -23.68 -6.75
C ASN A 167 -7.40 -24.36 -6.73
N LYS A 168 -6.44 -23.80 -5.97
CA LYS A 168 -5.12 -24.39 -5.78
C LYS A 168 -5.06 -25.17 -4.45
N VAL A 169 -4.42 -26.32 -4.45
CA VAL A 169 -4.20 -27.13 -3.23
C VAL A 169 -3.54 -26.32 -2.13
N THR A 170 -2.66 -25.38 -2.50
CA THR A 170 -1.94 -24.49 -1.58
C THR A 170 -2.83 -23.50 -0.84
N GLU A 171 -4.03 -23.21 -1.34
CA GLU A 171 -4.97 -22.25 -0.74
C GLU A 171 -5.76 -22.88 0.44
N GLY A 172 -5.71 -24.19 0.60
CA GLY A 172 -6.46 -24.90 1.63
C GLY A 172 -7.96 -24.89 1.39
N SER A 173 -8.75 -24.71 2.47
CA SER A 173 -10.21 -24.64 2.36
C SER A 173 -10.65 -23.32 1.70
N THR A 174 -11.44 -23.42 0.63
CA THR A 174 -11.91 -22.28 -0.17
C THR A 174 -13.42 -22.14 -0.17
N VAL A 175 -13.88 -20.93 -0.46
CA VAL A 175 -15.24 -20.66 -0.96
C VAL A 175 -15.12 -20.46 -2.46
N THR A 176 -16.00 -21.15 -3.21
CA THR A 176 -15.98 -21.08 -4.67
C THR A 176 -17.33 -20.65 -5.21
N ILE A 177 -17.28 -19.89 -6.31
CA ILE A 177 -18.44 -19.55 -7.11
C ILE A 177 -18.20 -19.94 -8.55
N ASN A 178 -19.27 -20.40 -9.23
CA ASN A 178 -19.25 -20.62 -10.67
C ASN A 178 -19.89 -19.42 -11.36
N TYR A 179 -19.32 -19.00 -12.49
CA TYR A 179 -19.85 -17.92 -13.30
C TYR A 179 -19.70 -18.25 -14.79
N VAL A 180 -20.52 -17.65 -15.62
CA VAL A 180 -20.39 -17.76 -17.08
C VAL A 180 -19.46 -16.65 -17.56
N SER A 181 -18.35 -17.03 -18.19
CA SER A 181 -17.45 -16.05 -18.80
C SER A 181 -18.08 -15.39 -20.01
N GLY A 182 -18.21 -14.07 -19.98
CA GLY A 182 -18.73 -13.29 -21.10
C GLY A 182 -17.90 -13.42 -22.39
N THR A 183 -16.60 -13.69 -22.27
CA THR A 183 -15.68 -13.81 -23.41
C THR A 183 -15.73 -15.20 -24.05
N SER A 184 -15.83 -16.26 -23.24
CA SER A 184 -15.74 -17.65 -23.74
C SER A 184 -17.10 -18.37 -23.76
N GLY A 185 -18.12 -17.83 -23.12
CA GLY A 185 -19.42 -18.48 -22.92
C GLY A 185 -19.37 -19.74 -22.04
N ARG A 186 -18.23 -20.01 -21.42
CA ARG A 186 -18.00 -21.23 -20.62
C ARG A 186 -18.18 -20.95 -19.13
N ILE A 187 -18.61 -21.96 -18.39
CA ILE A 187 -18.62 -21.92 -16.93
C ILE A 187 -17.18 -21.90 -16.44
N GLN A 188 -16.85 -20.91 -15.66
CA GLN A 188 -15.57 -20.75 -14.96
C GLN A 188 -15.80 -20.69 -13.46
N GLN A 189 -14.78 -20.91 -12.68
CA GLN A 189 -14.81 -20.88 -11.23
C GLN A 189 -13.91 -19.77 -10.70
N MET A 190 -14.37 -19.13 -9.64
CA MET A 190 -13.51 -18.28 -8.78
C MET A 190 -13.42 -18.90 -7.40
N ALA A 191 -12.28 -18.83 -6.79
CA ALA A 191 -11.99 -19.40 -5.47
C ALA A 191 -11.35 -18.34 -4.55
N LEU A 192 -11.85 -18.28 -3.31
CA LEU A 192 -11.33 -17.46 -2.23
C LEU A 192 -10.93 -18.37 -1.07
N ALA A 193 -9.69 -18.27 -0.61
CA ALA A 193 -9.22 -19.00 0.56
C ALA A 193 -9.90 -18.48 1.82
N LYS A 194 -10.57 -19.37 2.58
CA LYS A 194 -11.32 -19.00 3.78
C LYS A 194 -10.47 -18.37 4.88
N LYS A 195 -9.17 -18.67 4.91
CA LYS A 195 -8.22 -18.12 5.89
C LYS A 195 -7.83 -16.66 5.60
N CYS A 196 -8.02 -16.19 4.35
CA CYS A 196 -7.61 -14.85 3.94
C CYS A 196 -8.62 -13.76 4.31
N MET A 197 -9.83 -14.13 4.72
CA MET A 197 -10.88 -13.16 5.04
C MET A 197 -11.73 -13.64 6.20
N LYS A 198 -11.93 -12.79 7.19
CA LYS A 198 -12.86 -13.07 8.29
C LYS A 198 -14.31 -12.77 7.88
N PRO A 199 -15.31 -13.43 8.48
CA PRO A 199 -16.69 -13.02 8.30
C PRO A 199 -16.88 -11.54 8.66
N SER A 200 -17.68 -10.84 7.87
CA SER A 200 -18.00 -9.41 8.04
C SER A 200 -16.83 -8.45 7.87
N SER A 201 -15.71 -8.89 7.26
CA SER A 201 -14.62 -7.97 6.91
C SER A 201 -15.11 -6.89 5.94
N LYS A 202 -14.72 -5.65 6.22
CA LYS A 202 -14.94 -4.51 5.33
C LYS A 202 -13.81 -4.47 4.30
N CYS A 203 -14.16 -4.51 3.02
CA CYS A 203 -13.17 -4.57 1.95
C CYS A 203 -13.52 -3.63 0.80
N VAL A 204 -12.48 -3.25 0.06
CA VAL A 204 -12.57 -2.62 -1.25
C VAL A 204 -12.14 -3.63 -2.29
N PHE A 205 -12.91 -3.71 -3.37
CA PHE A 205 -12.67 -4.58 -4.52
C PHE A 205 -12.21 -3.76 -5.72
#